data_228ef667c3542da39add3050be4ce84f
#
_entry.id   228ef667c3542da39add3050be4ce84f
#
_cell.length_a   1.000
_cell.length_b   1.000
_cell.length_c   1.000
_cell.angle_alpha   90.00
_cell.angle_beta   90.00
_cell.angle_gamma   90.00
#
_symmetry.space_group_name_H-M   'P 1'
#
loop_
_entity.id
_entity.type
_entity.pdbx_description
1 polymer ?
#
loop_
_entity_poly.entity_id
_entity_poly.type
_entity_poly.pdbx_seq_one_letter_code
_entity_poly.pdbx_strand_id
1 'polypeptide(L)'
;MLEAMAGTADASLVLQGLRIPGTKDALKEAEGDLNWLQASDHHLIRYTDDDYPGRLKEIWNPPYLLYASGHRNAFYKTDQAVAVVGARKASSYGLKQAAAIAEELGRRDVTVVSGLALGIDAAAHEGALLGHGTTIAVL
;
A
#
# COMPACT_ATOMS: atom_id res chain seq x y z
N MET A 1 15.50 -23.23 2.19
CA MET A 1 14.77 -23.75 3.37
C MET A 1 13.42 -23.03 3.58
N LEU A 2 13.27 -21.75 3.24
CA LEU A 2 12.00 -21.01 3.30
C LEU A 2 11.01 -21.36 2.16
N GLU A 3 11.49 -21.72 0.98
CA GLU A 3 10.64 -22.14 -0.14
C GLU A 3 9.89 -23.46 0.07
N ALA A 4 10.46 -24.36 0.87
CA ALA A 4 9.80 -25.63 1.19
C ALA A 4 8.63 -25.50 2.18
N MET A 5 8.46 -24.33 2.79
CA MET A 5 7.42 -24.05 3.79
C MET A 5 6.17 -23.39 3.20
N ALA A 6 6.21 -22.95 1.95
CA ALA A 6 5.06 -22.33 1.25
C ALA A 6 3.91 -23.29 0.96
N GLY A 7 4.09 -24.59 1.19
CA GLY A 7 3.07 -25.63 0.98
C GLY A 7 2.41 -26.16 2.25
N THR A 8 2.76 -25.69 3.43
CA THR A 8 2.12 -26.13 4.68
C THR A 8 1.13 -25.10 5.15
N ALA A 9 -0.12 -25.50 5.21
CA ALA A 9 -1.28 -24.67 5.55
C ALA A 9 -1.30 -24.12 6.99
N ASP A 10 -0.21 -24.24 7.74
CA ASP A 10 -0.20 -23.85 9.16
C ASP A 10 1.14 -23.24 9.60
N ALA A 11 1.29 -21.93 9.30
CA ALA A 11 2.40 -21.14 9.82
C ALA A 11 2.47 -21.16 11.36
N SER A 12 1.34 -21.42 12.04
CA SER A 12 1.26 -21.49 13.50
C SER A 12 2.05 -22.69 14.06
N LEU A 13 2.03 -23.84 13.37
CA LEU A 13 2.78 -25.03 13.76
C LEU A 13 4.30 -24.83 13.66
N VAL A 14 4.75 -24.08 12.68
CA VAL A 14 6.17 -23.80 12.49
C VAL A 14 6.69 -22.85 13.57
N LEU A 15 5.94 -21.80 13.88
CA LEU A 15 6.31 -20.82 14.91
C LEU A 15 6.25 -21.41 16.31
N GLN A 16 5.31 -22.34 16.60
CA GLN A 16 5.24 -23.06 17.86
C GLN A 16 6.46 -23.96 18.11
N GLY A 17 7.04 -24.51 17.03
CA GLY A 17 8.26 -25.34 17.11
C GLY A 17 9.53 -24.56 17.43
N LEU A 18 9.58 -23.27 17.14
CA LEU A 18 10.81 -22.46 17.22
C LEU A 18 11.16 -21.94 18.62
N ARG A 19 10.35 -22.12 19.64
CA ARG A 19 10.58 -21.67 21.05
C ARG A 19 11.31 -20.32 21.19
N ILE A 20 10.99 -19.35 20.34
CA ILE A 20 11.57 -18.00 20.34
C ILE A 20 10.80 -17.15 21.38
N PRO A 21 11.47 -16.39 22.25
CA PRO A 21 10.80 -15.47 23.17
C PRO A 21 9.88 -14.50 22.41
N GLY A 22 8.63 -14.32 22.88
CA GLY A 22 7.65 -13.45 22.21
C GLY A 22 6.81 -14.15 21.13
N THR A 23 7.01 -15.44 20.85
CA THR A 23 6.25 -16.16 19.79
C THR A 23 4.73 -16.17 20.00
N LYS A 24 4.24 -16.14 21.25
CA LYS A 24 2.78 -16.11 21.51
C LYS A 24 2.13 -14.81 21.05
N ASP A 25 2.81 -13.69 21.27
CA ASP A 25 2.32 -12.38 20.84
C ASP A 25 2.42 -12.26 19.31
N ALA A 26 3.52 -12.70 18.71
CA ALA A 26 3.69 -12.77 17.27
C ALA A 26 2.68 -13.70 16.58
N LEU A 27 2.31 -14.82 17.21
CA LEU A 27 1.26 -15.71 16.70
C LEU A 27 -0.11 -15.05 16.71
N LYS A 28 -0.44 -14.35 17.79
CA LYS A 28 -1.72 -13.62 17.89
C LYS A 28 -1.82 -12.49 16.88
N GLU A 29 -0.73 -11.76 16.65
CA GLU A 29 -0.64 -10.75 15.59
C GLU A 29 -0.81 -11.40 14.22
N ALA A 30 -0.10 -12.49 13.94
CA ALA A 30 -0.23 -13.21 12.66
C ALA A 30 -1.64 -13.78 12.42
N GLU A 31 -2.34 -14.24 13.45
CA GLU A 31 -3.75 -14.63 13.35
C GLU A 31 -4.65 -13.46 13.02
N GLY A 32 -4.38 -12.28 13.61
CA GLY A 32 -5.08 -11.03 13.28
C GLY A 32 -4.87 -10.64 11.82
N ASP A 33 -3.63 -10.71 11.33
CA ASP A 33 -3.27 -10.43 9.94
C ASP A 33 -3.93 -11.40 8.95
N LEU A 34 -3.95 -12.69 9.28
CA LEU A 34 -4.64 -13.70 8.47
C LEU A 34 -6.15 -13.44 8.38
N ASN A 35 -6.78 -13.06 9.49
CA ASN A 35 -8.20 -12.70 9.49
C ASN A 35 -8.46 -11.44 8.64
N TRP A 36 -7.57 -10.46 8.69
CA TRP A 36 -7.66 -9.26 7.85
C TRP A 36 -7.53 -9.59 6.36
N LEU A 37 -6.58 -10.48 6.00
CA LEU A 37 -6.37 -10.95 4.63
C LEU A 37 -7.54 -11.78 4.07
N GLN A 38 -8.36 -12.39 4.92
CA GLN A 38 -9.56 -13.12 4.49
C GLN A 38 -10.69 -12.19 4.02
N ALA A 39 -10.66 -10.91 4.38
CA ALA A 39 -11.59 -9.93 3.84
C ALA A 39 -11.32 -9.70 2.34
N SER A 40 -12.37 -9.43 1.58
CA SER A 40 -12.25 -9.13 0.15
C SER A 40 -11.36 -7.90 -0.07
N ASP A 41 -10.56 -7.94 -1.13
CA ASP A 41 -9.68 -6.84 -1.56
C ASP A 41 -8.50 -6.51 -0.62
N HIS A 42 -8.16 -7.38 0.32
CA HIS A 42 -6.94 -7.27 1.11
C HIS A 42 -5.82 -8.16 0.57
N HIS A 43 -4.60 -7.64 0.57
CA HIS A 43 -3.42 -8.32 0.02
C HIS A 43 -2.22 -8.14 0.91
N LEU A 44 -1.38 -9.17 0.99
CA LEU A 44 -0.03 -9.08 1.52
C LEU A 44 0.92 -9.13 0.34
N ILE A 45 1.71 -8.07 0.15
CA ILE A 45 2.70 -7.98 -0.93
C ILE A 45 4.08 -8.08 -0.30
N ARG A 46 4.83 -9.10 -0.69
CA ARG A 46 6.19 -9.35 -0.20
C ARG A 46 7.19 -8.62 -1.07
N TYR A 47 8.33 -8.25 -0.52
CA TYR A 47 9.46 -7.67 -1.25
C TYR A 47 9.87 -8.46 -2.50
N THR A 48 9.68 -9.80 -2.48
CA THR A 48 10.00 -10.72 -3.57
C THR A 48 8.90 -10.86 -4.63
N ASP A 49 7.72 -10.32 -4.38
CA ASP A 49 6.59 -10.44 -5.30
C ASP A 49 6.76 -9.49 -6.51
N ASP A 50 6.23 -9.88 -7.66
CA ASP A 50 6.35 -9.10 -8.89
C ASP A 50 5.57 -7.78 -8.85
N ASP A 51 4.53 -7.71 -8.03
CA ASP A 51 3.71 -6.51 -7.81
C ASP A 51 4.23 -5.62 -6.68
N TYR A 52 5.36 -5.96 -6.06
CA TYR A 52 6.00 -5.05 -5.12
C TYR A 52 6.51 -3.81 -5.86
N PRO A 53 6.15 -2.57 -5.43
CA PRO A 53 6.52 -1.35 -6.13
C PRO A 53 8.02 -1.24 -6.34
N GLY A 54 8.46 -1.20 -7.62
CA GLY A 54 9.89 -1.19 -7.98
C GLY A 54 10.66 -0.05 -7.32
N ARG A 55 10.11 1.16 -7.36
CA ARG A 55 10.71 2.34 -6.72
C ARG A 55 10.85 2.22 -5.19
N LEU A 56 9.98 1.45 -4.55
CA LEU A 56 10.09 1.21 -3.12
C LEU A 56 11.26 0.29 -2.77
N LYS A 57 11.71 -0.56 -3.71
CA LYS A 57 12.92 -1.38 -3.54
C LYS A 57 14.21 -0.54 -3.53
N GLU A 58 14.17 0.67 -4.09
CA GLU A 58 15.34 1.56 -4.22
C GLU A 58 15.62 2.39 -2.96
N ILE A 59 14.69 2.46 -2.01
CA ILE A 59 14.92 3.19 -0.77
C ILE A 59 15.89 2.43 0.14
N TRP A 60 16.58 3.14 1.03
CA TRP A 60 17.61 2.57 1.90
C TRP A 60 17.15 1.41 2.78
N ASN A 61 15.90 1.42 3.22
CA ASN A 61 15.31 0.37 4.07
C ASN A 61 13.89 0.03 3.58
N PRO A 62 13.76 -0.75 2.49
CA PRO A 62 12.45 -1.10 1.99
C PRO A 62 11.74 -2.06 2.94
N PRO A 63 10.43 -1.87 3.21
CA PRO A 63 9.65 -2.79 4.01
C PRO A 63 9.56 -4.16 3.32
N TYR A 64 9.76 -5.24 4.07
CA TYR A 64 9.67 -6.61 3.53
C TYR A 64 8.24 -7.03 3.18
N LEU A 65 7.25 -6.43 3.83
CA LEU A 65 5.84 -6.74 3.67
C LEU A 65 5.05 -5.43 3.56
N LEU A 66 4.09 -5.40 2.63
CA LEU A 66 3.11 -4.34 2.51
C LEU A 66 1.72 -4.94 2.74
N TYR A 67 0.97 -4.36 3.65
CA TYR A 67 -0.45 -4.61 3.79
C TYR A 67 -1.19 -3.68 2.86
N ALA A 68 -1.94 -4.23 1.92
CA ALA A 68 -2.62 -3.46 0.91
C ALA A 68 -4.11 -3.79 0.87
N SER A 69 -4.94 -2.80 0.58
CA SER A 69 -6.38 -2.96 0.39
C SER A 69 -6.79 -2.29 -0.91
N GLY A 70 -7.64 -2.94 -1.69
CA GLY A 70 -8.12 -2.46 -2.98
C GLY A 70 -7.59 -3.25 -4.17
N HIS A 71 -7.65 -2.64 -5.35
CA HIS A 71 -7.26 -3.33 -6.57
C HIS A 71 -5.76 -3.58 -6.68
N ARG A 72 -5.35 -4.83 -6.61
CA ARG A 72 -3.94 -5.25 -6.69
C ARG A 72 -3.22 -4.71 -7.94
N ASN A 73 -3.92 -4.56 -9.05
CA ASN A 73 -3.36 -4.02 -10.28
C ASN A 73 -2.83 -2.57 -10.15
N ALA A 74 -3.24 -1.80 -9.14
CA ALA A 74 -2.72 -0.47 -8.89
C ALA A 74 -1.22 -0.47 -8.60
N PHE A 75 -0.70 -1.54 -7.99
CA PHE A 75 0.71 -1.64 -7.60
C PHE A 75 1.65 -1.90 -8.79
N TYR A 76 1.15 -2.47 -9.89
CA TYR A 76 1.94 -2.61 -11.14
C TYR A 76 2.13 -1.28 -11.89
N LYS A 77 1.35 -0.24 -11.56
CA LYS A 77 1.40 1.07 -12.23
C LYS A 77 2.27 2.10 -11.50
N THR A 78 3.09 1.67 -10.54
CA THR A 78 3.89 2.58 -9.70
C THR A 78 5.14 3.14 -10.38
N ASP A 79 5.55 2.61 -11.52
CA ASP A 79 6.70 3.13 -12.28
C ASP A 79 6.44 4.55 -12.79
N GLN A 80 5.19 4.88 -13.13
CA GLN A 80 4.75 6.22 -13.47
C GLN A 80 3.84 6.76 -12.36
N ALA A 81 4.44 7.08 -11.23
CA ALA A 81 3.73 7.62 -10.08
C ALA A 81 4.30 8.97 -9.65
N VAL A 82 3.40 9.84 -9.19
CA VAL A 82 3.73 11.16 -8.62
C VAL A 82 3.11 11.28 -7.24
N ALA A 83 3.92 11.66 -6.26
CA ALA A 83 3.43 11.97 -4.93
C ALA A 83 2.87 13.41 -4.90
N VAL A 84 1.63 13.56 -4.44
CA VAL A 84 0.99 14.86 -4.21
C VAL A 84 0.64 14.95 -2.74
N VAL A 85 1.39 15.74 -1.99
CA VAL A 85 1.26 15.86 -0.53
C VAL A 85 1.23 17.32 -0.09
N GLY A 86 0.59 17.61 1.04
CA GLY A 86 0.60 18.97 1.53
C GLY A 86 -0.16 19.19 2.84
N ALA A 87 -0.51 20.44 3.11
CA ALA A 87 -1.11 20.85 4.36
C ALA A 87 -2.51 20.26 4.59
N ARG A 88 -2.77 19.79 5.82
CA ARG A 88 -4.11 19.34 6.24
C ARG A 88 -5.12 20.49 6.26
N LYS A 89 -4.67 21.71 6.58
CA LYS A 89 -5.46 22.95 6.54
C LYS A 89 -4.96 23.80 5.39
N ALA A 90 -5.32 23.45 4.16
CA ALA A 90 -4.91 24.14 2.96
C ALA A 90 -5.90 25.28 2.61
N SER A 91 -5.40 26.29 1.88
CA SER A 91 -6.26 27.31 1.31
C SER A 91 -7.15 26.75 0.19
N SER A 92 -8.27 27.41 -0.09
CA SER A 92 -9.16 27.02 -1.20
C SER A 92 -8.43 26.99 -2.55
N TYR A 93 -7.44 27.87 -2.72
CA TYR A 93 -6.58 27.86 -3.91
C TYR A 93 -5.72 26.59 -3.96
N GLY A 94 -5.05 26.23 -2.85
CA GLY A 94 -4.23 25.03 -2.77
C GLY A 94 -5.02 23.75 -3.05
N LEU A 95 -6.22 23.62 -2.48
CA LEU A 95 -7.11 22.48 -2.73
C LEU A 95 -7.48 22.35 -4.20
N LYS A 96 -7.87 23.48 -4.83
CA LYS A 96 -8.23 23.51 -6.26
C LYS A 96 -7.04 23.13 -7.15
N GLN A 97 -5.84 23.62 -6.84
CA GLN A 97 -4.64 23.31 -7.63
C GLN A 97 -4.24 21.85 -7.47
N ALA A 98 -4.26 21.30 -6.24
CA ALA A 98 -3.97 19.89 -6.01
C ALA A 98 -4.93 18.97 -6.77
N ALA A 99 -6.24 19.25 -6.71
CA ALA A 99 -7.24 18.49 -7.43
C ALA A 99 -7.03 18.57 -8.95
N ALA A 100 -6.81 19.78 -9.51
CA ALA A 100 -6.63 19.97 -10.95
C ALA A 100 -5.36 19.27 -11.48
N ILE A 101 -4.25 19.35 -10.73
CA ILE A 101 -3.01 18.65 -11.09
C ILE A 101 -3.23 17.14 -11.04
N ALA A 102 -3.84 16.63 -9.99
CA ALA A 102 -4.08 15.20 -9.84
C ALA A 102 -5.07 14.65 -10.89
N GLU A 103 -6.08 15.44 -11.28
CA GLU A 103 -7.00 15.11 -12.35
C GLU A 103 -6.28 14.97 -13.69
N GLU A 104 -5.39 15.90 -14.02
CA GLU A 104 -4.61 15.84 -15.25
C GLU A 104 -3.60 14.68 -15.24
N LEU A 105 -2.99 14.39 -14.09
CA LEU A 105 -2.16 13.18 -13.93
C LEU A 105 -2.97 11.90 -14.17
N GLY A 106 -4.18 11.83 -13.60
CA GLY A 106 -5.09 10.70 -13.80
C GLY A 106 -5.47 10.50 -15.26
N ARG A 107 -5.80 11.57 -15.99
CA ARG A 107 -6.10 11.52 -17.45
C ARG A 107 -4.93 11.00 -18.28
N ARG A 108 -3.71 11.15 -17.80
CA ARG A 108 -2.47 10.68 -18.46
C ARG A 108 -2.01 9.30 -18.00
N ASP A 109 -2.84 8.58 -17.28
CA ASP A 109 -2.52 7.26 -16.67
C ASP A 109 -1.28 7.30 -15.74
N VAL A 110 -1.04 8.46 -15.09
CA VAL A 110 -0.01 8.63 -14.07
C VAL A 110 -0.65 8.38 -12.70
N THR A 111 -0.10 7.45 -11.94
CA THR A 111 -0.61 7.10 -10.61
C THR A 111 -0.33 8.22 -9.62
N VAL A 112 -1.35 8.68 -8.91
CA VAL A 112 -1.22 9.65 -7.82
C VAL A 112 -1.04 8.93 -6.50
N VAL A 113 0.04 9.22 -5.77
CA VAL A 113 0.32 8.67 -4.45
C VAL A 113 0.17 9.76 -3.40
N SER A 114 -0.56 9.51 -2.32
CA SER A 114 -0.74 10.48 -1.24
C SER A 114 -1.03 9.78 0.10
N GLY A 115 -1.07 10.53 1.21
CA GLY A 115 -1.20 10.01 2.57
C GLY A 115 -2.62 9.93 3.11
N LEU A 116 -3.65 10.11 2.27
CA LEU A 116 -5.08 10.08 2.63
C LEU A 116 -5.47 11.05 3.79
N ALA A 117 -4.64 12.05 4.07
CA ALA A 117 -4.95 13.06 5.06
C ALA A 117 -5.99 14.07 4.56
N LEU A 118 -6.61 14.80 5.48
CA LEU A 118 -7.45 15.95 5.12
C LEU A 118 -6.62 17.00 4.37
N GLY A 119 -7.25 17.80 3.51
CA GLY A 119 -6.62 18.89 2.80
C GLY A 119 -6.05 18.49 1.45
N ILE A 120 -4.77 18.77 1.20
CA ILE A 120 -4.14 18.55 -0.11
C ILE A 120 -4.20 17.08 -0.52
N ASP A 121 -3.96 16.16 0.39
CA ASP A 121 -3.94 14.73 0.10
C ASP A 121 -5.33 14.25 -0.37
N ALA A 122 -6.39 14.60 0.36
CA ALA A 122 -7.76 14.28 -0.03
C ALA A 122 -8.11 14.89 -1.41
N ALA A 123 -7.77 16.16 -1.63
CA ALA A 123 -8.01 16.83 -2.92
C ALA A 123 -7.24 16.15 -4.07
N ALA A 124 -6.03 15.65 -3.82
CA ALA A 124 -5.25 14.90 -4.80
C ALA A 124 -5.91 13.56 -5.15
N HIS A 125 -6.37 12.80 -4.16
CA HIS A 125 -7.09 11.55 -4.42
C HIS A 125 -8.38 11.78 -5.20
N GLU A 126 -9.19 12.76 -4.79
CA GLU A 126 -10.42 13.13 -5.49
C GLU A 126 -10.14 13.55 -6.95
N GLY A 127 -9.12 14.38 -7.18
CA GLY A 127 -8.71 14.79 -8.50
C GLY A 127 -8.30 13.62 -9.39
N ALA A 128 -7.47 12.70 -8.88
CA ALA A 128 -7.05 11.53 -9.62
C ALA A 128 -8.24 10.65 -10.05
N LEU A 129 -9.21 10.46 -9.16
CA LEU A 129 -10.43 9.71 -9.46
C LEU A 129 -11.31 10.43 -10.51
N LEU A 130 -11.43 11.77 -10.45
CA LEU A 130 -12.11 12.56 -11.48
C LEU A 130 -11.44 12.43 -12.84
N GLY A 131 -10.12 12.31 -12.89
CA GLY A 131 -9.35 12.02 -14.09
C GLY A 131 -9.43 10.56 -14.56
N HIS A 132 -10.23 9.71 -13.90
CA HIS A 132 -10.30 8.26 -14.15
C HIS A 132 -8.95 7.54 -14.00
N GLY A 133 -8.04 8.13 -13.23
CA GLY A 133 -6.71 7.60 -12.97
C GLY A 133 -6.63 6.65 -11.77
N THR A 134 -5.46 6.07 -11.59
CA THR A 134 -5.11 5.27 -10.42
C THR A 134 -4.62 6.17 -9.29
N THR A 135 -5.06 5.90 -8.07
CA THR A 135 -4.52 6.57 -6.88
C THR A 135 -4.24 5.56 -5.76
N ILE A 136 -3.14 5.79 -5.03
CA ILE A 136 -2.68 4.92 -3.94
C ILE A 136 -2.52 5.77 -2.68
N ALA A 137 -3.16 5.33 -1.59
CA ALA A 137 -2.98 5.90 -0.28
C ALA A 137 -1.91 5.13 0.50
N VAL A 138 -1.00 5.87 1.14
CA VAL A 138 0.03 5.32 2.04
C VAL A 138 -0.24 5.84 3.45
N LEU A 139 -0.57 4.94 4.38
CA LEU A 139 -0.99 5.25 5.75
C LEU A 139 0.15 5.07 6.76
#